data_960c6604d96d53dd1f76ae3f299c34a5
#
_entry.id   960c6604d96d53dd1f76ae3f299c34a5
#
_cell.length_a   1.000
_cell.length_b   1.000
_cell.length_c   1.000
_cell.angle_alpha   90.00
_cell.angle_beta   90.00
_cell.angle_gamma   90.00
#
_symmetry.space_group_name_H-M   'P 1'
#
loop_
_entity.id
_entity.type
_entity.pdbx_description
1 polymer ?
#
loop_
_entity_poly.entity_id
_entity_poly.type
_entity_poly.pdbx_seq_one_letter_code
_entity_poly.pdbx_strand_id
1 'polypeptide(L)'
;QQVGMTKASKTPAEFNVTNYLKEGENLLAVQVYRWHDGSYMEDQDFWRLTGIERDVFLQAYPKLTIWDFFLKSSLDGAYKNGIFNATVDLREFTGNYIKRGTLKLELLDKTGKTVLSQQKQ
;
A
#
# COMPACT_ATOMS: atom_id res chain seq x y z
N GLN A 1 -13.67 15.32 14.92
CA GLN A 1 -13.55 13.95 15.47
C GLN A 1 -12.14 13.43 15.18
N GLN A 2 -11.51 12.80 16.17
CA GLN A 2 -10.20 12.18 16.01
C GLN A 2 -10.36 10.88 15.21
N VAL A 3 -9.58 10.75 14.14
CA VAL A 3 -9.57 9.57 13.26
C VAL A 3 -8.53 8.55 13.71
N GLY A 4 -7.36 9.02 14.10
CA GLY A 4 -6.29 8.16 14.56
C GLY A 4 -5.10 8.94 15.08
N MET A 5 -4.11 8.22 15.56
CA MET A 5 -2.85 8.74 16.05
C MET A 5 -1.75 7.71 15.79
N THR A 6 -0.56 8.17 15.48
CA THR A 6 0.64 7.33 15.42
C THR A 6 1.76 7.99 16.21
N LYS A 7 2.63 7.17 16.77
CA LYS A 7 3.88 7.60 17.41
C LYS A 7 5.11 7.13 16.63
N ALA A 8 4.91 6.35 15.58
CA ALA A 8 5.99 5.85 14.75
C ALA A 8 6.56 6.97 13.89
N SER A 9 7.69 7.51 14.30
CA SER A 9 8.41 8.53 13.55
C SER A 9 8.94 7.95 12.24
N LYS A 10 8.93 8.76 11.17
CA LYS A 10 9.54 8.48 9.86
C LYS A 10 8.95 7.29 9.08
N THR A 11 7.91 6.68 9.59
CA THR A 11 7.12 5.68 8.86
C THR A 11 5.82 6.28 8.37
N PRO A 12 5.26 5.82 7.23
CA PRO A 12 3.94 6.24 6.79
C PRO A 12 2.88 5.97 7.84
N ALA A 13 1.95 6.91 8.00
CA ALA A 13 0.78 6.76 8.83
C ALA A 13 -0.45 6.68 7.94
N GLU A 14 -1.19 5.59 7.99
CA GLU A 14 -2.36 5.33 7.16
C GLU A 14 -3.60 5.18 8.04
N PHE A 15 -4.65 5.92 7.68
CA PHE A 15 -5.91 5.89 8.41
C PHE A 15 -7.08 5.72 7.44
N ASN A 16 -7.96 4.78 7.73
CA ASN A 16 -9.20 4.64 6.98
C ASN A 16 -10.20 5.72 7.41
N VAL A 17 -10.44 6.66 6.52
CA VAL A 17 -11.33 7.81 6.77
C VAL A 17 -12.74 7.63 6.19
N THR A 18 -13.03 6.50 5.56
CA THR A 18 -14.28 6.25 4.82
C THR A 18 -15.53 6.59 5.63
N ASN A 19 -15.58 6.18 6.89
CA ASN A 19 -16.75 6.40 7.76
C ASN A 19 -16.87 7.83 8.32
N TYR A 20 -15.88 8.67 8.05
CA TYR A 20 -15.86 10.07 8.51
C TYR A 20 -16.19 11.07 7.40
N LEU A 21 -16.17 10.59 6.16
CA LEU A 21 -16.48 11.42 4.99
C LEU A 21 -17.96 11.69 4.87
N LYS A 22 -18.28 12.88 4.44
CA LYS A 22 -19.63 13.34 4.09
C LYS A 22 -19.63 13.88 2.67
N GLU A 23 -20.81 13.98 2.08
CA GLU A 23 -20.97 14.63 0.79
C GLU A 23 -20.61 16.12 0.89
N GLY A 24 -19.95 16.65 -0.11
CA GLY A 24 -19.46 18.04 -0.15
C GLY A 24 -18.12 18.23 0.54
N GLU A 25 -17.94 19.35 1.21
CA GLU A 25 -16.66 19.73 1.80
C GLU A 25 -16.34 18.90 3.06
N ASN A 26 -15.11 18.43 3.12
CA ASN A 26 -14.53 17.72 4.24
C ASN A 26 -13.24 18.45 4.66
N LEU A 27 -13.09 18.69 5.96
CA LEU A 27 -11.88 19.29 6.51
C LEU A 27 -11.01 18.22 7.15
N LEU A 28 -9.79 18.10 6.69
CA LEU A 28 -8.76 17.27 7.32
C LEU A 28 -7.79 18.17 8.08
N ALA A 29 -7.62 17.90 9.38
CA ALA A 29 -6.65 18.56 10.23
C ALA A 29 -5.64 17.53 10.74
N VAL A 30 -4.35 17.83 10.60
CA VAL A 30 -3.25 17.02 11.11
C VAL A 30 -2.48 17.79 12.14
N GLN A 31 -2.33 17.22 13.34
CA GLN A 31 -1.55 17.81 14.42
C GLN A 31 -0.27 17.01 14.61
N VAL A 32 0.86 17.68 14.53
CA VAL A 32 2.19 17.08 14.71
C VAL A 32 2.79 17.61 16.00
N TYR A 33 3.21 16.68 16.87
CA TYR A 33 3.90 17.01 18.11
C TYR A 33 5.42 16.87 17.91
N ARG A 34 6.15 17.89 18.36
CA ARG A 34 7.62 17.85 18.31
C ARG A 34 8.21 16.82 19.28
N TRP A 35 7.60 16.73 20.46
CA TRP A 35 8.11 15.88 21.54
C TRP A 35 7.06 14.86 21.94
N HIS A 36 7.48 13.63 22.09
CA HIS A 36 6.68 12.52 22.60
C HIS A 36 7.62 11.54 23.35
N ASP A 37 7.08 10.48 23.90
CA ASP A 37 7.84 9.47 24.65
C ASP A 37 9.01 8.87 23.84
N GLY A 38 8.82 8.59 22.57
CA GLY A 38 9.88 8.12 21.67
C GLY A 38 11.06 9.10 21.54
N SER A 39 10.83 10.39 21.69
CA SER A 39 11.89 11.40 21.64
C SER A 39 12.94 11.23 22.76
N TYR A 40 12.59 10.54 23.83
CA TYR A 40 13.46 10.28 24.97
C TYR A 40 14.01 8.85 24.99
N MET A 41 13.32 7.92 24.34
CA MET A 41 13.66 6.49 24.36
C MET A 41 14.34 6.01 23.09
N GLU A 42 14.10 6.70 21.98
CA GLU A 42 14.63 6.37 20.66
C GLU A 42 15.66 7.44 20.27
N ASP A 43 16.92 7.18 20.52
CA ASP A 43 17.98 8.11 20.12
C ASP A 43 18.64 7.62 18.83
N GLN A 44 18.36 8.34 17.75
CA GLN A 44 18.96 8.12 16.45
C GLN A 44 19.98 9.22 16.17
N ASP A 45 21.09 8.87 15.57
CA ASP A 45 22.15 9.81 15.20
C ASP A 45 21.79 10.61 13.94
N PHE A 46 20.75 11.45 14.07
CA PHE A 46 20.34 12.35 13.01
C PHE A 46 19.60 13.60 13.53
N TRP A 47 19.32 14.52 12.62
CA TRP A 47 18.70 15.80 12.95
C TRP A 47 17.30 15.63 13.55
N ARG A 48 17.04 16.32 14.64
CA ARG A 48 15.72 16.33 15.32
C ARG A 48 14.83 17.42 14.73
N LEU A 49 14.49 17.27 13.46
CA LEU A 49 13.54 18.12 12.76
C LEU A 49 12.12 17.69 13.08
N THR A 50 11.21 18.65 13.02
CA THR A 50 9.79 18.43 13.30
C THR A 50 8.97 18.93 12.14
N GLY A 51 7.91 18.22 11.83
CA GLY A 51 6.98 18.60 10.79
C GLY A 51 6.52 17.41 9.98
N ILE A 52 5.87 17.69 8.88
CA ILE A 52 5.46 16.71 7.89
C ILE A 52 6.52 16.74 6.79
N GLU A 53 7.34 15.71 6.75
CA GLU A 53 8.51 15.66 5.85
C GLU A 53 8.16 15.13 4.45
N ARG A 54 6.98 14.50 4.29
CA ARG A 54 6.51 13.89 3.03
C ARG A 54 5.09 14.29 2.73
N ASP A 55 4.64 13.92 1.55
CA ASP A 55 3.31 14.27 1.07
C ASP A 55 2.20 13.71 1.97
N VAL A 56 1.14 14.50 2.09
CA VAL A 56 -0.13 14.07 2.65
C VAL A 56 -1.13 13.95 1.52
N PHE A 57 -1.68 12.77 1.33
CA PHE A 57 -2.63 12.53 0.25
C PHE A 57 -3.81 11.69 0.73
N LEU A 58 -4.91 11.81 0.02
CA LEU A 58 -6.09 10.97 0.17
C LEU A 58 -6.16 10.00 -0.99
N GLN A 59 -6.24 8.71 -0.70
CA GLN A 59 -6.31 7.67 -1.70
C GLN A 59 -7.64 6.95 -1.63
N ALA A 60 -8.33 6.83 -2.77
CA ALA A 60 -9.56 6.07 -2.88
C ALA A 60 -9.28 4.74 -3.61
N TYR A 61 -9.79 3.67 -3.05
CA TYR A 61 -9.68 2.34 -3.63
C TYR A 61 -11.04 1.82 -4.11
N PRO A 62 -11.07 1.02 -5.18
CA PRO A 62 -12.23 0.20 -5.51
C PRO A 62 -12.61 -0.72 -4.34
N LYS A 63 -13.87 -1.16 -4.31
CA LYS A 63 -14.39 -2.09 -3.28
C LYS A 63 -13.62 -3.42 -3.23
N LEU A 64 -13.16 -3.90 -4.37
CA LEU A 64 -12.17 -4.96 -4.51
C LEU A 64 -10.96 -4.40 -5.21
N THR A 65 -9.78 -4.55 -4.62
CA THR A 65 -8.54 -4.03 -5.18
C THR A 65 -7.40 -5.01 -5.01
N ILE A 66 -6.42 -4.92 -5.88
CA ILE A 66 -5.09 -5.49 -5.63
C ILE A 66 -4.45 -4.61 -4.57
N TRP A 67 -4.28 -5.18 -3.37
CA TRP A 67 -3.71 -4.46 -2.24
C TRP A 67 -2.21 -4.45 -2.26
N ASP A 68 -1.63 -5.60 -2.58
CA ASP A 68 -0.19 -5.77 -2.67
C ASP A 68 0.14 -6.87 -3.68
N PHE A 69 1.36 -6.86 -4.19
CA PHE A 69 1.88 -7.93 -5.02
C PHE A 69 3.37 -8.11 -4.82
N PHE A 70 3.80 -9.35 -4.87
CA PHE A 70 5.21 -9.71 -4.81
C PHE A 70 5.57 -10.54 -6.05
N LEU A 71 6.50 -10.00 -6.84
CA LEU A 71 6.97 -10.61 -8.08
C LEU A 71 8.41 -11.10 -7.89
N LYS A 72 8.66 -12.36 -8.17
CA LYS A 72 9.99 -12.97 -8.07
C LYS A 72 10.32 -13.72 -9.35
N SER A 73 11.42 -13.35 -9.98
CA SER A 73 11.99 -14.07 -11.10
C SER A 73 13.26 -14.81 -10.67
N SER A 74 13.43 -16.01 -11.18
CA SER A 74 14.59 -16.86 -10.95
C SER A 74 14.85 -17.72 -12.19
N LEU A 75 15.92 -18.48 -12.13
CA LEU A 75 16.22 -19.51 -13.14
C LEU A 75 16.00 -20.89 -12.55
N ASP A 76 15.79 -21.88 -13.42
CA ASP A 76 15.80 -23.28 -13.02
C ASP A 76 17.22 -23.73 -12.60
N GLY A 77 17.33 -24.94 -12.02
CA GLY A 77 18.61 -25.49 -11.56
C GLY A 77 19.64 -25.68 -12.64
N ALA A 78 19.25 -25.71 -13.92
CA ALA A 78 20.14 -25.81 -15.08
C ALA A 78 20.46 -24.44 -15.71
N TYR A 79 19.92 -23.36 -15.17
CA TYR A 79 20.08 -21.99 -15.65
C TYR A 79 19.62 -21.78 -17.12
N LYS A 80 18.66 -22.58 -17.56
CA LYS A 80 18.17 -22.55 -18.94
C LYS A 80 16.81 -21.91 -19.08
N ASN A 81 15.95 -22.09 -18.09
CA ASN A 81 14.56 -21.58 -18.13
C ASN A 81 14.33 -20.57 -17.04
N GLY A 82 13.60 -19.51 -17.37
CA GLY A 82 13.09 -18.55 -16.41
C GLY A 82 11.92 -19.11 -15.60
N ILE A 83 11.94 -18.90 -14.29
CA ILE A 83 10.82 -19.18 -13.41
C ILE A 83 10.28 -17.83 -12.92
N PHE A 84 9.01 -17.60 -13.12
CA PHE A 84 8.34 -16.39 -12.65
C PHE A 84 7.24 -16.75 -11.67
N ASN A 85 7.34 -16.18 -10.45
CA ASN A 85 6.36 -16.34 -9.41
C ASN A 85 5.73 -14.97 -9.11
N ALA A 86 4.39 -14.94 -9.04
CA ALA A 86 3.62 -13.77 -8.66
C ALA A 86 2.70 -14.15 -7.50
N THR A 87 2.86 -13.46 -6.38
CA THR A 87 1.90 -13.49 -5.27
C THR A 87 1.13 -12.19 -5.30
N VAL A 88 -0.18 -12.27 -5.26
CA VAL A 88 -1.07 -11.10 -5.32
C VAL A 88 -2.00 -11.13 -4.13
N ASP A 89 -2.00 -10.07 -3.34
CA ASP A 89 -2.93 -9.86 -2.24
C ASP A 89 -4.14 -9.05 -2.73
N LEU A 90 -5.33 -9.60 -2.54
CA LEU A 90 -6.59 -8.96 -2.88
C LEU A 90 -7.30 -8.55 -1.60
N ARG A 91 -7.75 -7.30 -1.54
CA ARG A 91 -8.51 -6.79 -0.42
C ARG A 91 -9.90 -6.33 -0.85
N GLU A 92 -10.87 -6.73 -0.04
CA GLU A 92 -12.27 -6.40 -0.19
C GLU A 92 -12.70 -5.54 1.00
N PHE A 93 -13.38 -4.40 0.74
CA PHE A 93 -13.71 -3.40 1.76
C PHE A 93 -15.21 -3.32 2.11
N THR A 94 -16.06 -4.11 1.47
CA THR A 94 -17.51 -4.03 1.70
C THR A 94 -18.02 -4.96 2.79
N GLY A 95 -17.20 -5.93 3.22
CA GLY A 95 -17.61 -7.01 4.11
C GLY A 95 -18.55 -8.03 3.43
N ASN A 96 -18.85 -7.84 2.17
CA ASN A 96 -19.64 -8.77 1.36
C ASN A 96 -18.70 -9.57 0.48
N TYR A 97 -18.78 -10.89 0.61
CA TYR A 97 -17.94 -11.78 -0.20
C TYR A 97 -18.19 -11.53 -1.69
N ILE A 98 -17.18 -11.02 -2.41
CA ILE A 98 -17.26 -10.88 -3.86
C ILE A 98 -17.19 -12.28 -4.46
N LYS A 99 -18.32 -12.78 -4.94
CA LYS A 99 -18.44 -14.16 -5.39
C LYS A 99 -17.72 -14.43 -6.72
N ARG A 100 -17.36 -13.42 -7.48
CA ARG A 100 -16.69 -13.58 -8.79
C ARG A 100 -15.81 -12.39 -9.10
N GLY A 101 -14.58 -12.67 -9.49
CA GLY A 101 -13.62 -11.73 -10.03
C GLY A 101 -12.61 -12.49 -10.88
N THR A 102 -12.01 -11.83 -11.83
CA THR A 102 -10.93 -12.42 -12.63
C THR A 102 -9.66 -11.63 -12.41
N LEU A 103 -8.65 -12.30 -11.90
CA LEU A 103 -7.29 -11.77 -11.84
C LEU A 103 -6.56 -12.16 -13.12
N LYS A 104 -6.10 -11.19 -13.89
CA LYS A 104 -5.29 -11.39 -15.08
C LYS A 104 -3.85 -10.97 -14.81
N LEU A 105 -2.92 -11.82 -15.19
CA LEU A 105 -1.49 -11.55 -15.12
C LEU A 105 -0.91 -11.68 -16.52
N GLU A 106 -0.16 -10.67 -16.96
CA GLU A 106 0.54 -10.68 -18.26
C GLU A 106 2.00 -10.30 -18.05
N LEU A 107 2.89 -11.08 -18.62
CA LEU A 107 4.30 -10.76 -18.72
C LEU A 107 4.57 -10.29 -20.14
N LEU A 108 5.12 -9.09 -20.26
CA LEU A 108 5.43 -8.46 -21.53
C LEU A 108 6.95 -8.44 -21.75
N ASP A 109 7.38 -8.56 -22.98
CA ASP A 109 8.76 -8.29 -23.35
C ASP A 109 9.03 -6.79 -23.48
N LYS A 110 10.28 -6.43 -23.78
CA LYS A 110 10.71 -5.02 -23.94
C LYS A 110 10.02 -4.28 -25.09
N THR A 111 9.35 -5.01 -25.99
CA THR A 111 8.60 -4.43 -27.12
C THR A 111 7.11 -4.28 -26.82
N GLY A 112 6.67 -4.73 -25.63
CA GLY A 112 5.26 -4.75 -25.22
C GLY A 112 4.50 -5.99 -25.70
N LYS A 113 5.16 -6.99 -26.29
CA LYS A 113 4.53 -8.22 -26.70
C LYS A 113 4.35 -9.17 -25.51
N THR A 114 3.16 -9.73 -25.37
CA THR A 114 2.85 -10.70 -24.32
C THR A 114 3.65 -11.98 -24.49
N VAL A 115 4.45 -12.33 -23.49
CA VAL A 115 5.24 -13.56 -23.38
C VAL A 115 4.47 -14.63 -22.60
N LEU A 116 3.76 -14.21 -21.55
CA LEU A 116 2.94 -15.09 -20.72
C LEU A 116 1.64 -14.37 -20.37
N SER A 117 0.53 -15.11 -20.40
CA SER A 117 -0.75 -14.62 -19.90
C SER A 117 -1.43 -15.72 -19.09
N GLN A 118 -1.87 -15.37 -17.88
CA GLN A 118 -2.63 -16.27 -17.02
C GLN A 118 -3.83 -15.56 -16.44
N GLN A 119 -4.90 -16.30 -16.20
CA GLN A 119 -6.11 -15.82 -15.56
C GLN A 119 -6.52 -16.78 -14.43
N LYS A 120 -6.98 -16.21 -13.33
CA LYS A 120 -7.52 -16.96 -12.20
C LYS A 120 -8.83 -16.32 -11.77
N GLN A 121 -9.86 -17.14 -11.62
CA GLN A 121 -11.14 -16.77 -11.04
C GLN A 121 -11.17 -17.02 -9.56
#